data_d5521ccb710bfae476db866c9d20b88d
#
_entry.id   d5521ccb710bfae476db866c9d20b88d
#
_cell.length_a   1.000
_cell.length_b   1.000
_cell.length_c   1.000
_cell.angle_alpha   90.00
_cell.angle_beta   90.00
_cell.angle_gamma   90.00
#
_symmetry.space_group_name_H-M   'P 1'
#
loop_
_entity.id
_entity.type
_entity.pdbx_description
1 polymer ?
#
loop_
_entity_poly.entity_id
_entity_poly.type
_entity_poly.pdbx_seq_one_letter_code
_entity_poly.pdbx_strand_id
1 'polypeptide(L)'
;MFDKSIIVPQHISRQAFCSAQFILFDSLLAFSLEYRVLGCILSSLYVSTMLHWNCVRRMGVIKIADIVLAISAVSRVTFFDSARFSPYYRTLWNVSMASSIVMFMVNEMLFYFQVHNDGNFGRLPQNDRRFHFHYFSLDYTPPNSKAREMAYYRNVYTHMLFLHVLPTSICAICACRSLQIFP
;
A
#
# COMPACT_ATOMS: atom_id res chain seq x y z
N MET A 1 -17.16 -17.91 15.72
CA MET A 1 -15.87 -17.94 16.45
C MET A 1 -14.90 -17.09 15.62
N PHE A 2 -14.57 -15.86 16.02
CA PHE A 2 -13.65 -15.02 15.27
C PHE A 2 -12.24 -15.59 15.37
N ASP A 3 -11.60 -15.77 14.21
CA ASP A 3 -10.20 -16.19 14.16
C ASP A 3 -9.34 -15.06 14.74
N LYS A 4 -8.77 -15.30 15.92
CA LYS A 4 -7.92 -14.34 16.65
C LYS A 4 -6.65 -13.94 15.87
N SER A 5 -6.34 -14.61 14.78
CA SER A 5 -5.22 -14.27 13.89
C SER A 5 -5.55 -13.14 12.90
N ILE A 6 -6.83 -12.85 12.69
CA ILE A 6 -7.27 -11.78 11.79
C ILE A 6 -7.21 -10.45 12.55
N ILE A 7 -6.44 -9.50 12.02
CA ILE A 7 -6.20 -8.21 12.65
C ILE A 7 -6.99 -7.05 12.04
N VAL A 8 -7.52 -7.21 10.83
CA VAL A 8 -8.43 -6.23 10.22
C VAL A 8 -9.71 -6.94 9.78
N PRO A 9 -10.89 -6.48 10.18
CA PRO A 9 -12.14 -7.07 9.74
C PRO A 9 -12.31 -7.03 8.23
N GLN A 10 -12.92 -8.07 7.67
CA GLN A 10 -13.08 -8.23 6.24
C GLN A 10 -13.87 -7.08 5.59
N HIS A 11 -14.86 -6.49 6.28
CA HIS A 11 -15.62 -5.36 5.76
C HIS A 11 -14.76 -4.09 5.58
N ILE A 12 -13.68 -3.94 6.36
CA ILE A 12 -12.72 -2.84 6.23
C ILE A 12 -11.68 -3.18 5.16
N SER A 13 -11.09 -4.38 5.21
CA SER A 13 -10.03 -4.80 4.29
C SER A 13 -10.51 -4.98 2.85
N ARG A 14 -11.81 -5.26 2.65
CA ARG A 14 -12.40 -5.47 1.32
C ARG A 14 -12.20 -4.30 0.36
N GLN A 15 -12.11 -3.09 0.88
CA GLN A 15 -11.90 -1.91 0.04
C GLN A 15 -10.48 -1.87 -0.52
N ALA A 16 -9.48 -2.18 0.30
CA ALA A 16 -8.10 -2.32 -0.16
C ALA A 16 -7.94 -3.52 -1.12
N PHE A 17 -8.64 -4.62 -0.86
CA PHE A 17 -8.75 -5.73 -1.78
C PHE A 17 -9.32 -5.30 -3.15
N CYS A 18 -10.39 -4.51 -3.17
CA CYS A 18 -10.95 -3.98 -4.43
C CYS A 18 -10.00 -3.02 -5.12
N SER A 19 -9.28 -2.15 -4.39
CA SER A 19 -8.34 -1.20 -4.97
C SER A 19 -7.10 -1.86 -5.59
N ALA A 20 -6.79 -3.10 -5.23
CA ALA A 20 -5.70 -3.86 -5.87
C ALA A 20 -5.92 -4.04 -7.38
N GLN A 21 -7.15 -3.89 -7.89
CA GLN A 21 -7.43 -3.93 -9.33
C GLN A 21 -6.69 -2.84 -10.13
N PHE A 22 -6.35 -1.72 -9.49
CA PHE A 22 -5.50 -0.69 -10.12
C PHE A 22 -4.10 -1.23 -10.41
N ILE A 23 -3.54 -2.06 -9.51
CA ILE A 23 -2.24 -2.70 -9.70
C ILE A 23 -2.30 -3.70 -10.87
N LEU A 24 -3.39 -4.47 -10.97
CA LEU A 24 -3.59 -5.39 -12.10
C LEU A 24 -3.67 -4.63 -13.43
N PHE A 25 -4.47 -3.56 -13.48
CA PHE A 25 -4.58 -2.73 -14.66
C PHE A 25 -3.21 -2.17 -15.08
N ASP A 26 -2.44 -1.64 -14.14
CA ASP A 26 -1.11 -1.08 -14.40
C ASP A 26 -0.11 -2.16 -14.85
N SER A 27 -0.25 -3.40 -14.32
CA SER A 27 0.54 -4.55 -14.77
C SER A 27 0.26 -4.89 -16.24
N LEU A 28 -1.01 -4.97 -16.64
CA LEU A 28 -1.39 -5.25 -18.03
C LEU A 28 -0.93 -4.14 -18.97
N LEU A 29 -1.07 -2.89 -18.54
CA LEU A 29 -0.58 -1.73 -19.26
C LEU A 29 0.94 -1.78 -19.43
N ALA A 30 1.69 -2.11 -18.37
CA ALA A 30 3.14 -2.22 -18.42
C ALA A 30 3.59 -3.27 -19.43
N PHE A 31 2.93 -4.41 -19.51
CA PHE A 31 3.20 -5.40 -20.59
C PHE A 31 2.91 -4.87 -21.97
N SER A 32 1.77 -4.19 -22.17
CA SER A 32 1.38 -3.63 -23.48
C SER A 32 2.33 -2.54 -23.96
N LEU A 33 3.00 -1.85 -23.02
CA LEU A 33 3.95 -0.76 -23.30
C LEU A 33 5.42 -1.22 -23.26
N GLU A 34 5.67 -2.54 -23.31
CA GLU A 34 7.01 -3.14 -23.33
C GLU A 34 7.86 -2.89 -22.05
N TYR A 35 7.21 -2.56 -20.91
CA TYR A 35 7.83 -2.52 -19.60
C TYR A 35 7.76 -3.90 -18.91
N ARG A 36 8.28 -4.95 -19.56
CA ARG A 36 8.07 -6.35 -19.18
C ARG A 36 8.47 -6.66 -17.75
N VAL A 37 9.63 -6.14 -17.29
CA VAL A 37 10.10 -6.37 -15.90
C VAL A 37 9.14 -5.73 -14.89
N LEU A 38 8.69 -4.50 -15.15
CA LEU A 38 7.69 -3.84 -14.31
C LEU A 38 6.37 -4.61 -14.31
N GLY A 39 5.91 -5.08 -15.47
CA GLY A 39 4.72 -5.91 -15.58
C GLY A 39 4.78 -7.18 -14.72
N CYS A 40 5.91 -7.88 -14.72
CA CYS A 40 6.13 -9.05 -13.86
C CYS A 40 6.10 -8.69 -12.35
N ILE A 41 6.76 -7.59 -11.96
CA ILE A 41 6.77 -7.14 -10.57
C ILE A 41 5.35 -6.77 -10.12
N LEU A 42 4.60 -6.00 -10.93
CA LEU A 42 3.23 -5.57 -10.63
C LEU A 42 2.26 -6.75 -10.59
N SER A 43 2.40 -7.75 -11.48
CA SER A 43 1.59 -8.98 -11.43
C SER A 43 1.82 -9.74 -10.11
N SER A 44 3.08 -9.86 -9.69
CA SER A 44 3.43 -10.52 -8.44
C SER A 44 2.91 -9.71 -7.23
N LEU A 45 3.04 -8.38 -7.29
CA LEU A 45 2.50 -7.47 -6.28
C LEU A 45 0.97 -7.59 -6.19
N TYR A 46 0.27 -7.62 -7.32
CA TYR A 46 -1.18 -7.82 -7.35
C TYR A 46 -1.59 -9.10 -6.60
N VAL A 47 -0.93 -10.22 -6.89
CA VAL A 47 -1.24 -11.49 -6.23
C VAL A 47 -0.97 -11.41 -4.73
N SER A 48 0.18 -10.86 -4.31
CA SER A 48 0.51 -10.72 -2.87
C SER A 48 -0.47 -9.79 -2.16
N THR A 49 -0.84 -8.68 -2.78
CA THR A 49 -1.80 -7.71 -2.26
C THR A 49 -3.20 -8.32 -2.10
N MET A 50 -3.66 -9.09 -3.10
CA MET A 50 -4.93 -9.81 -3.03
C MET A 50 -4.94 -10.83 -1.88
N LEU A 51 -3.87 -11.61 -1.73
CA LEU A 51 -3.74 -12.58 -0.63
C LEU A 51 -3.67 -11.89 0.73
N HIS A 52 -2.95 -10.75 0.82
CA HIS A 52 -2.82 -9.99 2.05
C HIS A 52 -4.17 -9.39 2.49
N TRP A 53 -4.84 -8.66 1.61
CA TRP A 53 -6.06 -7.93 1.96
C TRP A 53 -7.32 -8.80 2.02
N ASN A 54 -7.31 -10.00 1.42
CA ASN A 54 -8.39 -10.97 1.60
C ASN A 54 -8.52 -11.44 3.06
N CYS A 55 -7.38 -11.56 3.76
CA CYS A 55 -7.35 -11.98 5.16
C CYS A 55 -6.13 -11.37 5.85
N VAL A 56 -6.27 -10.14 6.37
CA VAL A 56 -5.16 -9.41 7.01
C VAL A 56 -4.81 -10.07 8.33
N ARG A 57 -3.67 -10.75 8.33
CA ARG A 57 -3.10 -11.42 9.50
C ARG A 57 -1.89 -10.67 10.02
N ARG A 58 -1.45 -11.02 11.24
CA ARG A 58 -0.18 -10.55 11.80
C ARG A 58 0.97 -10.81 10.82
N MET A 59 2.10 -10.08 10.98
CA MET A 59 3.28 -10.19 10.14
C MET A 59 3.55 -11.64 9.71
N GLY A 60 3.40 -11.88 8.42
CA GLY A 60 3.63 -13.18 7.80
C GLY A 60 4.38 -13.00 6.48
N VAL A 61 4.77 -14.11 5.87
CA VAL A 61 5.53 -14.13 4.61
C VAL A 61 4.82 -13.33 3.51
N ILE A 62 3.48 -13.42 3.43
CA ILE A 62 2.68 -12.70 2.42
C ILE A 62 2.82 -11.19 2.59
N LYS A 63 2.73 -10.67 3.82
CA LYS A 63 2.88 -9.23 4.08
C LYS A 63 4.29 -8.74 3.75
N ILE A 64 5.31 -9.52 4.12
CA ILE A 64 6.71 -9.19 3.79
C ILE A 64 6.89 -9.18 2.26
N ALA A 65 6.37 -10.18 1.56
CA ALA A 65 6.43 -10.24 0.10
C ALA A 65 5.72 -9.03 -0.54
N ASP A 66 4.55 -8.65 -0.06
CA ASP A 66 3.80 -7.50 -0.53
C ASP A 66 4.60 -6.19 -0.39
N ILE A 67 5.21 -5.95 0.78
CA ILE A 67 6.06 -4.78 1.02
C ILE A 67 7.29 -4.78 0.09
N VAL A 68 7.98 -5.92 -0.01
CA VAL A 68 9.18 -6.04 -0.86
C VAL A 68 8.84 -5.80 -2.33
N LEU A 69 7.74 -6.36 -2.82
CA LEU A 69 7.29 -6.16 -4.20
C LEU A 69 6.86 -4.71 -4.46
N ALA A 70 6.17 -4.07 -3.51
CA ALA A 70 5.82 -2.66 -3.63
C ALA A 70 7.06 -1.75 -3.70
N ILE A 71 8.05 -1.97 -2.83
CA ILE A 71 9.34 -1.25 -2.86
C ILE A 71 10.05 -1.52 -4.20
N SER A 72 10.05 -2.76 -4.66
CA SER A 72 10.68 -3.15 -5.94
C SER A 72 10.02 -2.45 -7.14
N ALA A 73 8.68 -2.36 -7.16
CA ALA A 73 7.94 -1.67 -8.21
C ALA A 73 8.29 -0.18 -8.26
N VAL A 74 8.22 0.52 -7.11
CA VAL A 74 8.57 1.94 -7.01
C VAL A 74 10.03 2.17 -7.39
N SER A 75 10.96 1.36 -6.90
CA SER A 75 12.38 1.46 -7.23
C SER A 75 12.62 1.22 -8.72
N ARG A 76 11.95 0.23 -9.31
CA ARG A 76 12.06 -0.06 -10.74
C ARG A 76 11.65 1.14 -11.59
N VAL A 77 10.47 1.72 -11.32
CA VAL A 77 10.03 2.90 -12.06
C VAL A 77 10.97 4.08 -11.82
N THR A 78 11.32 4.37 -10.57
CA THR A 78 12.10 5.57 -10.22
C THR A 78 13.51 5.55 -10.80
N PHE A 79 14.21 4.42 -10.73
CA PHE A 79 15.62 4.37 -11.10
C PHE A 79 15.89 3.88 -12.53
N PHE A 80 14.93 3.15 -13.13
CA PHE A 80 15.14 2.56 -14.45
C PHE A 80 14.13 3.03 -15.48
N ASP A 81 12.84 2.82 -15.25
CA ASP A 81 11.83 3.05 -16.27
C ASP A 81 11.54 4.55 -16.48
N SER A 82 11.71 5.38 -15.44
CA SER A 82 11.57 6.84 -15.55
C SER A 82 12.59 7.49 -16.50
N ALA A 83 13.68 6.79 -16.83
CA ALA A 83 14.62 7.25 -17.87
C ALA A 83 13.96 7.39 -19.25
N ARG A 84 12.88 6.63 -19.51
CA ARG A 84 12.07 6.68 -20.72
C ARG A 84 11.00 7.78 -20.71
N PHE A 85 10.77 8.41 -19.56
CA PHE A 85 9.79 9.49 -19.40
C PHE A 85 10.41 10.82 -19.88
N SER A 86 9.58 11.69 -20.45
CA SER A 86 10.02 13.08 -20.66
C SER A 86 10.33 13.77 -19.33
N PRO A 87 11.14 14.84 -19.31
CA PRO A 87 11.51 15.54 -18.08
C PRO A 87 10.32 15.94 -17.22
N TYR A 88 9.23 16.38 -17.84
CA TYR A 88 7.98 16.74 -17.15
C TYR A 88 7.36 15.54 -16.44
N TYR A 89 7.17 14.40 -17.14
CA TYR A 89 6.56 13.20 -16.55
C TYR A 89 7.47 12.53 -15.52
N ARG A 90 8.79 12.62 -15.69
CA ARG A 90 9.74 12.18 -14.64
C ARG A 90 9.59 13.00 -13.36
N THR A 91 9.48 14.33 -13.47
CA THR A 91 9.24 15.21 -12.32
C THR A 91 7.88 14.91 -11.69
N LEU A 92 6.83 14.75 -12.50
CA LEU A 92 5.49 14.39 -12.04
C LEU A 92 5.52 13.09 -11.23
N TRP A 93 6.19 12.05 -11.74
CA TRP A 93 6.37 10.78 -11.03
C TRP A 93 7.08 10.97 -9.68
N ASN A 94 8.25 11.60 -9.68
CA ASN A 94 9.06 11.75 -8.47
C ASN A 94 8.34 12.57 -7.38
N VAL A 95 7.68 13.67 -7.75
CA VAL A 95 6.92 14.50 -6.80
C VAL A 95 5.72 13.73 -6.26
N SER A 96 4.98 13.02 -7.12
CA SER A 96 3.81 12.23 -6.70
C SER A 96 4.22 11.09 -5.76
N MET A 97 5.31 10.39 -6.07
CA MET A 97 5.82 9.32 -5.19
C MET A 97 6.33 9.83 -3.86
N ALA A 98 7.11 10.92 -3.86
CA ALA A 98 7.55 11.54 -2.62
C ALA A 98 6.35 11.96 -1.76
N SER A 99 5.35 12.60 -2.36
CA SER A 99 4.12 13.02 -1.68
C SER A 99 3.34 11.82 -1.12
N SER A 100 3.21 10.75 -1.90
CA SER A 100 2.54 9.50 -1.47
C SER A 100 3.23 8.89 -0.25
N ILE A 101 4.55 8.78 -0.28
CA ILE A 101 5.34 8.23 0.83
C ILE A 101 5.19 9.11 2.08
N VAL A 102 5.32 10.43 1.94
CA VAL A 102 5.16 11.36 3.07
C VAL A 102 3.76 11.25 3.67
N MET A 103 2.71 11.29 2.84
CA MET A 103 1.33 11.17 3.31
C MET A 103 1.05 9.83 3.98
N PHE A 104 1.60 8.74 3.44
CA PHE A 104 1.52 7.42 4.08
C PHE A 104 2.20 7.44 5.46
N MET A 105 3.44 7.93 5.55
CA MET A 105 4.17 8.02 6.83
C MET A 105 3.46 8.89 7.85
N VAL A 106 2.93 10.05 7.44
CA VAL A 106 2.14 10.93 8.32
C VAL A 106 0.90 10.21 8.84
N ASN A 107 0.19 9.49 7.96
CA ASN A 107 -0.98 8.73 8.37
C ASN A 107 -0.65 7.60 9.36
N GLU A 108 0.43 6.86 9.14
CA GLU A 108 0.90 5.82 10.06
C GLU A 108 1.28 6.41 11.43
N MET A 109 1.97 7.56 11.45
CA MET A 109 2.30 8.26 12.69
C MET A 109 1.04 8.73 13.43
N LEU A 110 0.09 9.35 12.73
CA LEU A 110 -1.17 9.79 13.33
C LEU A 110 -1.98 8.61 13.88
N PHE A 111 -2.02 7.50 13.16
CA PHE A 111 -2.66 6.28 13.63
C PHE A 111 -1.98 5.76 14.91
N TYR A 112 -0.65 5.70 14.91
CA TYR A 112 0.13 5.28 16.08
C TYR A 112 -0.16 6.15 17.30
N PHE A 113 -0.11 7.49 17.15
CA PHE A 113 -0.38 8.41 18.26
C PHE A 113 -1.81 8.27 18.79
N GLN A 114 -2.80 8.09 17.92
CA GLN A 114 -4.18 7.88 18.35
C GLN A 114 -4.34 6.58 19.14
N VAL A 115 -3.72 5.50 18.66
CA VAL A 115 -3.76 4.21 19.35
C VAL A 115 -3.10 4.26 20.72
N HIS A 116 -2.00 5.04 20.88
CA HIS A 116 -1.26 5.11 22.14
C HIS A 116 -1.84 6.11 23.14
N ASN A 117 -2.42 7.22 22.68
CA ASN A 117 -2.93 8.28 23.54
C ASN A 117 -4.39 8.06 23.96
N ASP A 118 -5.13 7.22 23.26
CA ASP A 118 -6.47 6.86 23.68
C ASP A 118 -6.40 5.75 24.74
N GLY A 119 -6.53 6.11 26.01
CA GLY A 119 -6.53 5.16 27.14
C GLY A 119 -7.59 4.05 27.05
N ASN A 120 -8.58 4.22 26.12
CA ASN A 120 -9.58 3.22 25.78
C ASN A 120 -9.07 2.14 24.82
N PHE A 121 -7.89 2.31 24.21
CA PHE A 121 -7.29 1.33 23.31
C PHE A 121 -6.62 0.14 24.04
N GLY A 122 -7.05 -0.21 25.21
CA GLY A 122 -6.51 -1.34 25.96
C GLY A 122 -4.98 -1.46 25.79
N ARG A 123 -4.24 -1.45 26.87
CA ARG A 123 -2.77 -1.61 26.87
C ARG A 123 -2.41 -2.80 25.97
N LEU A 124 -1.66 -2.56 24.90
CA LEU A 124 -0.99 -3.64 24.17
C LEU A 124 -0.31 -4.54 25.19
N PRO A 125 -0.41 -5.88 25.07
CA PRO A 125 0.23 -6.80 26.00
C PRO A 125 1.69 -6.38 26.16
N GLN A 126 2.11 -6.14 27.38
CA GLN A 126 3.45 -5.64 27.74
C GLN A 126 4.60 -6.51 27.22
N ASN A 127 4.30 -7.76 26.84
CA ASN A 127 5.26 -8.76 26.35
C ASN A 127 5.63 -8.60 24.86
N ASP A 128 4.96 -7.76 24.09
CA ASP A 128 5.22 -7.59 22.65
C ASP A 128 6.16 -6.40 22.33
N ARG A 129 6.86 -5.87 23.33
CA ARG A 129 7.85 -4.78 23.16
C ARG A 129 9.07 -5.16 22.31
N ARG A 130 9.21 -6.42 21.88
CA ARG A 130 10.43 -6.89 21.20
C ARG A 130 10.53 -6.54 19.72
N PHE A 131 9.47 -6.10 19.07
CA PHE A 131 9.52 -5.69 17.66
C PHE A 131 8.74 -4.40 17.45
N HIS A 132 9.45 -3.29 17.45
CA HIS A 132 8.93 -1.96 17.06
C HIS A 132 8.47 -1.87 15.59
N PHE A 133 8.38 -2.97 14.87
CA PHE A 133 7.73 -3.09 13.56
C PHE A 133 6.20 -3.12 13.63
N HIS A 134 5.63 -2.82 14.77
CA HIS A 134 4.18 -2.68 14.96
C HIS A 134 3.54 -1.55 14.15
N TYR A 135 4.33 -0.63 13.59
CA TYR A 135 3.83 0.41 12.70
C TYR A 135 3.07 -0.13 11.49
N PHE A 136 3.32 -1.37 11.08
CA PHE A 136 2.65 -2.03 9.95
C PHE A 136 1.69 -3.14 10.38
N SER A 137 1.55 -3.42 11.65
CA SER A 137 0.60 -4.39 12.16
C SER A 137 -0.58 -3.67 12.79
N LEU A 138 -1.66 -3.53 12.03
CA LEU A 138 -2.97 -3.18 12.55
C LEU A 138 -3.38 -4.30 13.52
N ASP A 139 -3.12 -4.14 14.82
CA ASP A 139 -3.60 -5.09 15.84
C ASP A 139 -5.06 -4.74 16.14
N TYR A 140 -5.97 -5.36 15.38
CA TYR A 140 -7.38 -5.16 15.56
C TYR A 140 -7.88 -6.03 16.71
N THR A 141 -7.89 -5.46 17.89
CA THR A 141 -8.80 -5.89 18.94
C THR A 141 -10.19 -5.33 18.61
N PRO A 142 -11.28 -6.11 18.76
CA PRO A 142 -12.63 -5.63 18.45
C PRO A 142 -12.84 -4.22 19.01
N PRO A 143 -13.38 -3.29 18.21
CA PRO A 143 -13.44 -1.90 18.62
C PRO A 143 -14.34 -1.78 19.84
N ASN A 144 -13.77 -1.34 20.95
CA ASN A 144 -14.55 -0.94 22.13
C ASN A 144 -15.23 0.43 21.91
N SER A 145 -14.91 1.12 20.79
CA SER A 145 -15.47 2.41 20.48
C SER A 145 -15.55 2.67 18.98
N LYS A 146 -16.53 3.50 18.59
CA LYS A 146 -16.72 4.03 17.23
C LYS A 146 -15.49 4.79 16.71
N ALA A 147 -14.74 5.43 17.62
CA ALA A 147 -13.52 6.17 17.30
C ALA A 147 -12.42 5.25 16.77
N ARG A 148 -12.28 4.06 17.32
CA ARG A 148 -11.30 3.05 16.90
C ARG A 148 -11.63 2.52 15.51
N GLU A 149 -12.88 2.17 15.27
CA GLU A 149 -13.33 1.73 13.96
C GLU A 149 -13.05 2.79 12.88
N MET A 150 -13.33 4.04 13.17
CA MET A 150 -13.03 5.18 12.28
C MET A 150 -11.53 5.35 12.01
N ALA A 151 -10.67 5.12 13.01
CA ALA A 151 -9.22 5.17 12.83
C ALA A 151 -8.72 4.09 11.86
N TYR A 152 -9.27 2.87 11.95
CA TYR A 152 -8.96 1.79 11.01
C TYR A 152 -9.45 2.09 9.60
N TYR A 153 -10.67 2.56 9.45
CA TYR A 153 -11.18 2.98 8.14
C TYR A 153 -10.27 4.04 7.51
N ARG A 154 -9.92 5.08 8.25
CA ARG A 154 -9.04 6.12 7.74
C ARG A 154 -7.68 5.57 7.34
N ASN A 155 -7.08 4.69 8.14
CA ASN A 155 -5.78 4.08 7.82
C ASN A 155 -5.86 3.27 6.52
N VAL A 156 -6.86 2.41 6.36
CA VAL A 156 -7.04 1.60 5.15
C VAL A 156 -7.32 2.48 3.93
N TYR A 157 -8.16 3.51 4.05
CA TYR A 157 -8.43 4.44 2.94
C TYR A 157 -7.19 5.21 2.50
N THR A 158 -6.39 5.68 3.46
CA THR A 158 -5.14 6.40 3.16
C THR A 158 -4.14 5.47 2.48
N HIS A 159 -3.99 4.25 2.98
CA HIS A 159 -3.17 3.22 2.35
C HIS A 159 -3.61 2.98 0.89
N MET A 160 -4.90 2.74 0.69
CA MET A 160 -5.49 2.50 -0.61
C MET A 160 -5.23 3.67 -1.58
N LEU A 161 -5.48 4.90 -1.13
CA LEU A 161 -5.33 6.09 -1.97
C LEU A 161 -3.86 6.34 -2.34
N PHE A 162 -2.96 6.33 -1.36
CA PHE A 162 -1.57 6.73 -1.57
C PHE A 162 -0.63 5.59 -1.98
N LEU A 163 -1.00 4.33 -1.79
CA LEU A 163 -0.15 3.20 -2.19
C LEU A 163 -0.71 2.39 -3.37
N HIS A 164 -2.04 2.38 -3.57
CA HIS A 164 -2.62 1.65 -4.70
C HIS A 164 -3.05 2.60 -5.83
N VAL A 165 -3.96 3.54 -5.55
CA VAL A 165 -4.63 4.32 -6.62
C VAL A 165 -3.71 5.38 -7.21
N LEU A 166 -3.12 6.23 -6.39
CA LEU A 166 -2.33 7.37 -6.87
C LEU A 166 -1.05 6.93 -7.59
N PRO A 167 -0.20 6.04 -7.03
CA PRO A 167 1.01 5.59 -7.71
C PRO A 167 0.75 4.91 -9.03
N THR A 168 -0.24 3.99 -9.09
CA THR A 168 -0.56 3.27 -10.32
C THR A 168 -1.15 4.21 -11.38
N SER A 169 -2.04 5.13 -11.00
CA SER A 169 -2.61 6.10 -11.94
C SER A 169 -1.53 7.02 -12.54
N ILE A 170 -0.60 7.51 -11.71
CA ILE A 170 0.50 8.35 -12.19
C ILE A 170 1.48 7.53 -13.04
N CYS A 171 1.79 6.30 -12.66
CA CYS A 171 2.63 5.40 -13.45
C CYS A 171 2.03 5.17 -14.84
N ALA A 172 0.74 4.84 -14.91
CA ALA A 172 0.01 4.66 -16.16
C ALA A 172 0.07 5.92 -17.06
N ILE A 173 -0.19 7.10 -16.49
CA ILE A 173 -0.11 8.36 -17.23
C ILE A 173 1.31 8.59 -17.78
N CYS A 174 2.33 8.45 -16.94
CA CYS A 174 3.72 8.65 -17.33
C CYS A 174 4.16 7.66 -18.40
N ALA A 175 3.79 6.38 -18.26
CA ALA A 175 4.13 5.33 -19.22
C ALA A 175 3.43 5.54 -20.57
N CYS A 176 2.12 5.82 -20.59
CA CYS A 176 1.37 6.08 -21.83
C CYS A 176 1.90 7.30 -22.60
N ARG A 177 2.25 8.36 -21.87
CA ARG A 177 2.73 9.60 -22.51
C ARG A 177 4.18 9.50 -22.96
N SER A 178 4.99 8.60 -22.41
CA SER A 178 6.36 8.40 -22.87
C SER A 178 6.44 7.87 -24.30
N LEU A 179 5.47 7.08 -24.74
CA LEU A 179 5.43 6.52 -26.09
C LEU A 179 5.00 7.54 -27.17
N GLN A 180 4.34 8.64 -26.80
CA GLN A 180 3.89 9.66 -27.75
C GLN A 180 5.00 10.64 -28.16
N ILE A 181 6.19 10.54 -27.56
CA ILE A 181 7.30 11.48 -27.77
C ILE A 181 8.38 10.90 -28.70
N PHE A 182 8.33 9.60 -28.95
CA PHE A 182 9.20 8.94 -29.94
C PHE A 182 8.34 8.53 -31.15
N PRO A 183 8.31 9.37 -32.24
CA PRO A 183 7.74 8.96 -33.49
C PRO A 183 8.54 7.83 -34.13
#